data_30323c3272477b3ce547a498cb70c7f4
#
_entry.id   30323c3272477b3ce547a498cb70c7f4
#
_cell.length_a   1.000
_cell.length_b   1.000
_cell.length_c   1.000
_cell.angle_alpha   90.00
_cell.angle_beta   90.00
_cell.angle_gamma   90.00
#
_symmetry.space_group_name_H-M   'P 1'
#
loop_
_entity.id
_entity.type
_entity.pdbx_description
1 polymer ?
#
loop_
_entity_poly.entity_id
_entity_poly.type
_entity_poly.pdbx_seq_one_letter_code
_entity_poly.pdbx_strand_id
1 'polypeptide(L)'
;RQAGAEYVGFEDLIKKCQEGWADFDVAIATPEAMTEVRKLGKVLGPRGLMPNPKTGTVTDDTAKAVKEVKAGRVEFKVDKSANLHIAVGKISFAPQQIEENARAAIEAVIKSRPAAVKGAFIRSCTVSTTMSPPVPLDLKELQLAA
;
A
#
# COMPACT_ATOMS: atom_id res chain seq x y z
N ARG A 1 -7.33 -20.20 2.75
CA ARG A 1 -8.64 -20.11 3.44
C ARG A 1 -8.49 -20.05 4.97
N GLN A 2 -7.64 -20.85 5.59
CA GLN A 2 -7.45 -20.85 7.06
C GLN A 2 -6.99 -19.49 7.62
N ALA A 3 -6.23 -18.69 6.86
CA ALA A 3 -5.81 -17.35 7.24
C ALA A 3 -6.87 -16.27 6.96
N GLY A 4 -8.05 -16.64 6.43
CA GLY A 4 -9.15 -15.73 6.14
C GLY A 4 -9.13 -15.10 4.74
N ALA A 5 -8.35 -15.62 3.79
CA ALA A 5 -8.41 -15.15 2.40
C ALA A 5 -9.78 -15.50 1.78
N GLU A 6 -10.39 -14.52 1.08
CA GLU A 6 -11.71 -14.67 0.46
C GLU A 6 -11.62 -15.54 -0.79
N TYR A 7 -10.65 -15.25 -1.64
CA TYR A 7 -10.42 -15.99 -2.88
C TYR A 7 -9.09 -16.71 -2.79
N VAL A 8 -9.13 -18.03 -3.00
CA VAL A 8 -7.95 -18.90 -3.02
C VAL A 8 -8.05 -19.81 -4.22
N GLY A 9 -7.10 -19.72 -5.11
CA GLY A 9 -7.03 -20.52 -6.33
C GLY A 9 -5.81 -20.14 -7.15
N PHE A 10 -5.58 -20.78 -8.26
CA PHE A 10 -4.49 -20.47 -9.17
C PHE A 10 -5.01 -20.20 -10.58
N GLU A 11 -5.21 -21.23 -11.39
CA GLU A 11 -5.63 -21.07 -12.79
C GLU A 11 -7.01 -20.46 -12.94
N ASP A 12 -7.94 -20.81 -12.05
CA ASP A 12 -9.31 -20.29 -12.07
C ASP A 12 -9.35 -18.78 -11.84
N LEU A 13 -8.54 -18.30 -10.89
CA LEU A 13 -8.43 -16.87 -10.60
C LEU A 13 -7.72 -16.12 -11.73
N ILE A 14 -6.70 -16.73 -12.33
CA ILE A 14 -5.99 -16.13 -13.47
C ILE A 14 -6.94 -15.96 -14.66
N LYS A 15 -7.75 -16.94 -14.98
CA LYS A 15 -8.75 -16.84 -16.07
C LYS A 15 -9.76 -15.75 -15.79
N LYS A 16 -10.33 -15.69 -14.59
CA LYS A 16 -11.25 -14.63 -14.19
C LYS A 16 -10.63 -13.24 -14.29
N CYS A 17 -9.37 -13.07 -13.86
CA CYS A 17 -8.67 -11.80 -14.00
C CYS A 17 -8.39 -11.44 -15.47
N GLN A 18 -8.16 -12.42 -16.35
CA GLN A 18 -8.03 -12.18 -17.80
C GLN A 18 -9.34 -11.69 -18.43
N GLU A 19 -10.48 -12.17 -17.93
CA GLU A 19 -11.80 -11.72 -18.31
C GLU A 19 -12.16 -10.32 -17.78
N GLY A 20 -11.25 -9.71 -16.99
CA GLY A 20 -11.38 -8.35 -16.43
C GLY A 20 -11.90 -8.28 -15.00
N TRP A 21 -12.10 -9.44 -14.35
CA TRP A 21 -12.48 -9.44 -12.94
C TRP A 21 -11.31 -8.97 -12.05
N ALA A 22 -11.56 -7.97 -11.23
CA ALA A 22 -10.61 -7.40 -10.28
C ALA A 22 -11.34 -6.82 -9.06
N ASP A 23 -12.27 -7.63 -8.52
CA ASP A 23 -13.11 -7.27 -7.38
C ASP A 23 -12.43 -7.74 -6.08
N PHE A 24 -11.21 -7.23 -5.86
CA PHE A 24 -10.40 -7.46 -4.67
C PHE A 24 -9.45 -6.28 -4.44
N ASP A 25 -9.10 -6.03 -3.18
CA ASP A 25 -8.24 -4.92 -2.80
C ASP A 25 -6.75 -5.25 -2.93
N VAL A 26 -6.34 -6.47 -2.56
CA VAL A 26 -4.93 -6.89 -2.56
C VAL A 26 -4.80 -8.32 -3.10
N ALA A 27 -3.82 -8.51 -3.97
CA ALA A 27 -3.41 -9.82 -4.46
C ALA A 27 -2.09 -10.25 -3.80
N ILE A 28 -2.09 -11.46 -3.23
CA ILE A 28 -0.89 -12.09 -2.67
C ILE A 28 -0.54 -13.30 -3.52
N ALA A 29 0.71 -13.43 -3.90
CA ALA A 29 1.19 -14.51 -4.72
C ALA A 29 2.47 -15.15 -4.13
N THR A 30 2.68 -16.42 -4.42
CA THR A 30 3.97 -17.07 -4.19
C THR A 30 4.94 -16.71 -5.34
N PRO A 31 6.26 -16.78 -5.12
CA PRO A 31 7.24 -16.52 -6.18
C PRO A 31 7.03 -17.40 -7.41
N GLU A 32 6.63 -18.66 -7.22
CA GLU A 32 6.32 -19.61 -8.30
C GLU A 32 5.12 -19.15 -9.14
N ALA A 33 4.05 -18.69 -8.46
CA ALA A 33 2.85 -18.20 -9.13
C ALA A 33 3.08 -16.92 -9.93
N MET A 34 4.12 -16.14 -9.61
CA MET A 34 4.43 -14.86 -10.27
C MET A 34 4.72 -15.00 -11.76
N THR A 35 5.18 -16.14 -12.22
CA THR A 35 5.43 -16.39 -13.66
C THR A 35 4.12 -16.26 -14.46
N GLU A 36 3.05 -16.80 -13.94
CA GLU A 36 1.72 -16.73 -14.55
C GLU A 36 1.02 -15.38 -14.28
N VAL A 37 1.14 -14.87 -13.06
CA VAL A 37 0.55 -13.58 -12.65
C VAL A 37 1.12 -12.41 -13.47
N ARG A 38 2.38 -12.50 -13.93
CA ARG A 38 2.97 -11.49 -14.85
C ARG A 38 2.18 -11.33 -16.14
N LYS A 39 1.53 -12.36 -16.64
CA LYS A 39 0.67 -12.30 -17.83
C LYS A 39 -0.53 -11.37 -17.61
N LEU A 40 -0.95 -11.21 -16.35
CA LEU A 40 -2.04 -10.31 -15.93
C LEU A 40 -1.60 -8.85 -15.75
N GLY A 41 -0.34 -8.54 -15.98
CA GLY A 41 0.20 -7.19 -15.79
C GLY A 41 -0.53 -6.09 -16.56
N LYS A 42 -1.11 -6.42 -17.71
CA LYS A 42 -1.94 -5.48 -18.50
C LYS A 42 -3.27 -5.13 -17.82
N VAL A 43 -3.83 -6.04 -17.03
CA VAL A 43 -5.11 -5.86 -16.34
C VAL A 43 -4.91 -5.32 -14.93
N LEU A 44 -4.00 -5.93 -14.16
CA LEU A 44 -3.77 -5.58 -12.76
C LEU A 44 -2.83 -4.38 -12.57
N GLY A 45 -1.91 -4.17 -13.52
CA GLY A 45 -0.92 -3.07 -13.45
C GLY A 45 -1.54 -1.68 -13.36
N PRO A 46 -2.46 -1.28 -14.27
CA PRO A 46 -3.10 0.03 -14.21
C PRO A 46 -3.92 0.28 -12.93
N ARG A 47 -4.44 -0.80 -12.33
CA ARG A 47 -5.23 -0.75 -11.09
C ARG A 47 -4.38 -0.77 -9.82
N GLY A 48 -3.05 -0.97 -9.94
CA GLY A 48 -2.15 -1.06 -8.79
C GLY A 48 -2.27 -2.36 -8.00
N LEU A 49 -2.99 -3.36 -8.52
CA LEU A 49 -3.26 -4.64 -7.84
C LEU A 49 -2.21 -5.73 -8.11
N MET A 50 -1.13 -5.37 -8.81
CA MET A 50 -0.07 -6.32 -9.17
C MET A 50 0.78 -6.67 -7.95
N PRO A 51 0.92 -7.95 -7.57
CA PRO A 51 1.81 -8.36 -6.48
C PRO A 51 3.27 -7.92 -6.74
N ASN A 52 3.95 -7.42 -5.71
CA ASN A 52 5.31 -6.95 -5.81
C ASN A 52 6.15 -7.48 -4.62
N PRO A 53 7.35 -8.05 -4.87
CA PRO A 53 8.25 -8.47 -3.80
C PRO A 53 8.66 -7.35 -2.85
N LYS A 54 8.81 -6.12 -3.35
CA LYS A 54 9.21 -4.96 -2.53
C LYS A 54 8.15 -4.58 -1.51
N THR A 55 6.89 -4.80 -1.81
CA THR A 55 5.76 -4.54 -0.91
C THR A 55 5.39 -5.76 -0.08
N GLY A 56 6.15 -6.86 -0.19
CA GLY A 56 5.92 -8.08 0.59
C GLY A 56 4.63 -8.83 0.24
N THR A 57 4.00 -8.51 -0.91
CA THR A 57 2.83 -9.23 -1.42
C THR A 57 3.22 -10.48 -2.23
N VAL A 58 4.52 -10.65 -2.50
CA VAL A 58 5.09 -11.88 -3.05
C VAL A 58 5.94 -12.53 -1.95
N THR A 59 5.42 -13.60 -1.36
CA THR A 59 6.07 -14.30 -0.24
C THR A 59 5.65 -15.76 -0.22
N ASP A 60 6.52 -16.61 0.33
CA ASP A 60 6.21 -18.02 0.56
C ASP A 60 5.25 -18.19 1.74
N ASP A 61 5.34 -17.31 2.75
CA ASP A 61 4.43 -17.28 3.89
C ASP A 61 3.17 -16.45 3.61
N THR A 62 2.30 -17.02 2.80
CA THR A 62 1.03 -16.39 2.42
C THR A 62 0.09 -16.19 3.60
N ALA A 63 0.17 -17.05 4.64
CA ALA A 63 -0.70 -16.96 5.80
C ALA A 63 -0.42 -15.70 6.64
N LYS A 64 0.86 -15.40 6.83
CA LYS A 64 1.31 -14.18 7.52
C LYS A 64 0.95 -12.93 6.73
N ALA A 65 1.22 -12.93 5.41
CA ALA A 65 0.90 -11.79 4.54
C ALA A 65 -0.61 -11.48 4.54
N VAL A 66 -1.48 -12.49 4.48
CA VAL A 66 -2.93 -12.29 4.56
C VAL A 66 -3.35 -11.67 5.89
N LYS A 67 -2.76 -12.11 7.01
CA LYS A 67 -3.04 -11.53 8.33
C LYS A 67 -2.61 -10.06 8.41
N GLU A 68 -1.42 -9.73 7.89
CA GLU A 68 -0.90 -8.36 7.86
C GLU A 68 -1.77 -7.43 7.00
N VAL A 69 -2.19 -7.88 5.83
CA VAL A 69 -3.10 -7.11 4.95
C VAL A 69 -4.45 -6.90 5.63
N LYS A 70 -5.01 -7.92 6.28
CA LYS A 70 -6.27 -7.79 7.04
C LYS A 70 -6.14 -6.90 8.29
N ALA A 71 -4.95 -6.83 8.88
CA ALA A 71 -4.66 -5.91 9.98
C ALA A 71 -4.58 -4.45 9.52
N GLY A 72 -4.71 -4.18 8.20
CA GLY A 72 -4.75 -2.83 7.67
C GLY A 72 -3.41 -2.33 7.13
N ARG A 73 -2.51 -3.23 6.73
CA ARG A 73 -1.28 -2.83 6.05
C ARG A 73 -1.59 -2.07 4.77
N VAL A 74 -1.16 -0.82 4.72
CA VAL A 74 -1.31 0.06 3.55
C VAL A 74 0.00 0.12 2.78
N GLU A 75 -0.08 -0.07 1.47
CA GLU A 75 1.05 0.13 0.56
C GLU A 75 1.10 1.58 0.09
N PHE A 76 2.30 2.11 0.00
CA PHE A 76 2.51 3.42 -0.58
C PHE A 76 3.58 3.38 -1.67
N LYS A 77 3.39 4.18 -2.69
CA LYS A 77 4.29 4.27 -3.84
C LYS A 77 4.43 5.72 -4.26
N VAL A 78 5.64 6.12 -4.58
CA VAL A 78 5.94 7.43 -5.16
C VAL A 78 5.44 7.45 -6.61
N ASP A 79 4.74 8.50 -7.00
CA ASP A 79 4.29 8.74 -8.37
C ASP A 79 5.41 9.34 -9.25
N LYS A 80 5.10 9.60 -10.51
CA LYS A 80 6.05 10.20 -11.47
C LYS A 80 6.44 11.64 -11.12
N SER A 81 5.62 12.32 -10.35
CA SER A 81 5.80 13.71 -9.89
C SER A 81 6.50 13.80 -8.54
N ALA A 82 7.02 12.67 -8.03
CA ALA A 82 7.62 12.54 -6.69
C ALA A 82 6.65 12.85 -5.54
N ASN A 83 5.36 12.69 -5.74
CA ASN A 83 4.35 12.75 -4.70
C ASN A 83 4.07 11.37 -4.13
N LEU A 84 3.68 11.35 -2.86
CA LEU A 84 3.32 10.15 -2.13
C LEU A 84 1.90 10.32 -1.59
N HIS A 85 1.04 9.36 -1.89
CA HIS A 85 -0.34 9.35 -1.44
C HIS A 85 -0.58 8.14 -0.55
N ILE A 86 -1.00 8.38 0.69
CA ILE A 86 -1.24 7.35 1.69
C ILE A 86 -2.61 7.58 2.31
N ALA A 87 -3.46 6.55 2.30
CA ALA A 87 -4.71 6.58 3.03
C ALA A 87 -4.45 6.24 4.51
N VAL A 88 -4.69 7.20 5.41
CA VAL A 88 -4.42 7.05 6.84
C VAL A 88 -5.64 6.65 7.65
N GLY A 89 -6.84 6.76 7.09
CA GLY A 89 -8.05 6.38 7.78
C GLY A 89 -9.32 6.54 6.98
N LYS A 90 -10.41 6.10 7.57
CA LYS A 90 -11.76 6.24 7.06
C LYS A 90 -12.58 7.10 8.05
N ILE A 91 -13.71 7.61 7.61
CA ILE A 91 -14.62 8.45 8.43
C ILE A 91 -15.12 7.74 9.69
N SER A 92 -15.11 6.41 9.69
CA SER A 92 -15.50 5.59 10.83
C SER A 92 -14.43 5.48 11.93
N PHE A 93 -13.22 5.96 11.67
CA PHE A 93 -12.12 5.88 12.64
C PHE A 93 -12.20 7.01 13.64
N ALA A 94 -11.82 6.73 14.89
CA ALA A 94 -11.68 7.76 15.91
C ALA A 94 -10.52 8.72 15.55
N PRO A 95 -10.60 10.01 15.92
CA PRO A 95 -9.55 10.99 15.61
C PRO A 95 -8.17 10.56 16.09
N GLN A 96 -8.08 9.95 17.27
CA GLN A 96 -6.82 9.43 17.82
C GLN A 96 -6.18 8.35 16.95
N GLN A 97 -6.99 7.43 16.41
CA GLN A 97 -6.51 6.38 15.50
C GLN A 97 -5.97 6.96 14.19
N ILE A 98 -6.61 8.01 13.68
CA ILE A 98 -6.15 8.70 12.46
C ILE A 98 -4.80 9.39 12.73
N GLU A 99 -4.64 10.02 13.90
CA GLU A 99 -3.39 10.65 14.31
C GLU A 99 -2.26 9.63 14.43
N GLU A 100 -2.48 8.52 15.13
CA GLU A 100 -1.51 7.44 15.27
C GLU A 100 -1.12 6.85 13.91
N ASN A 101 -2.09 6.59 13.04
CA ASN A 101 -1.84 6.08 11.70
C ASN A 101 -1.03 7.09 10.85
N ALA A 102 -1.37 8.38 10.94
CA ALA A 102 -0.64 9.42 10.23
C ALA A 102 0.82 9.51 10.71
N ARG A 103 1.07 9.47 12.01
CA ARG A 103 2.41 9.44 12.59
C ARG A 103 3.20 8.22 12.12
N ALA A 104 2.62 7.04 12.21
CA ALA A 104 3.24 5.80 11.76
C ALA A 104 3.57 5.82 10.25
N ALA A 105 2.69 6.39 9.42
CA ALA A 105 2.93 6.55 7.99
C ALA A 105 4.09 7.50 7.71
N ILE A 106 4.16 8.64 8.39
CA ILE A 106 5.25 9.62 8.23
C ILE A 106 6.58 9.02 8.67
N GLU A 107 6.62 8.32 9.81
CA GLU A 107 7.82 7.63 10.28
C GLU A 107 8.29 6.57 9.27
N ALA A 108 7.38 5.78 8.72
CA ALA A 108 7.71 4.78 7.70
C ALA A 108 8.32 5.42 6.45
N VAL A 109 7.80 6.57 6.03
CA VAL A 109 8.35 7.35 4.91
C VAL A 109 9.74 7.87 5.22
N ILE A 110 9.96 8.43 6.41
CA ILE A 110 11.27 8.95 6.85
C ILE A 110 12.29 7.81 6.93
N LYS A 111 11.92 6.66 7.50
CA LYS A 111 12.77 5.46 7.57
C LYS A 111 13.14 4.90 6.19
N SER A 112 12.29 5.09 5.19
CA SER A 112 12.55 4.65 3.81
C SER A 112 13.44 5.60 3.01
N ARG A 113 13.95 6.69 3.62
CA ARG A 113 14.83 7.67 2.97
C ARG A 113 16.08 7.00 2.42
N PRO A 114 16.37 7.10 1.11
CA PRO A 114 17.61 6.60 0.54
C PRO A 114 18.81 7.41 1.04
N ALA A 115 19.93 6.74 1.32
CA ALA A 115 21.17 7.40 1.77
C ALA A 115 21.73 8.41 0.75
N ALA A 116 21.38 8.27 -0.53
CA ALA A 116 21.81 9.16 -1.60
C ALA A 116 21.12 10.53 -1.57
N VAL A 117 20.01 10.69 -0.85
CA VAL A 117 19.26 11.96 -0.81
C VAL A 117 19.92 12.93 0.15
N LYS A 118 20.50 13.99 -0.41
CA LYS A 118 21.06 15.12 0.35
C LYS A 118 20.00 16.24 0.45
N GLY A 119 19.84 16.83 1.63
CA GLY A 119 18.89 17.93 1.88
C GLY A 119 17.50 17.47 2.35
N ALA A 120 16.49 18.31 2.20
CA ALA A 120 15.12 18.04 2.65
C ALA A 120 14.49 16.91 1.85
N PHE A 121 14.15 15.80 2.53
CA PHE A 121 13.50 14.64 1.91
C PHE A 121 12.01 14.89 1.69
N ILE A 122 11.33 15.40 2.74
CA ILE A 122 9.93 15.80 2.64
C ILE A 122 9.90 17.31 2.45
N ARG A 123 9.28 17.78 1.37
CA ARG A 123 9.16 19.21 1.05
C ARG A 123 7.86 19.83 1.55
N SER A 124 6.78 19.05 1.51
CA SER A 124 5.47 19.44 1.99
C SER A 124 4.71 18.20 2.45
N CYS A 125 3.88 18.35 3.46
CA CYS A 125 2.98 17.33 3.93
C CYS A 125 1.61 17.98 4.14
N THR A 126 0.58 17.37 3.58
CA THR A 126 -0.79 17.88 3.68
C THR A 126 -1.74 16.73 3.97
N VAL A 127 -2.75 17.00 4.79
CA VAL A 127 -3.86 16.06 5.04
C VAL A 127 -5.11 16.64 4.41
N SER A 128 -5.84 15.81 3.70
CA SER A 128 -7.14 16.18 3.12
C SER A 128 -8.12 15.03 3.19
N THR A 129 -9.39 15.33 3.22
CA THR A 129 -10.45 14.36 2.97
C THR A 129 -10.85 14.41 1.50
N THR A 130 -11.72 13.50 1.07
CA THR A 130 -12.16 13.41 -0.33
C THR A 130 -12.70 14.74 -0.89
N MET A 131 -13.37 15.53 -0.07
CA MET A 131 -14.04 16.77 -0.48
C MET A 131 -13.59 18.01 0.29
N SER A 132 -12.58 17.91 1.18
CA SER A 132 -12.09 19.06 1.94
C SER A 132 -10.92 19.76 1.28
N PRO A 133 -10.69 21.05 1.57
CA PRO A 133 -9.43 21.68 1.23
C PRO A 133 -8.26 21.00 1.96
N PRO A 134 -7.04 21.04 1.37
CA PRO A 134 -5.86 20.46 2.01
C PRO A 134 -5.44 21.29 3.23
N VAL A 135 -5.10 20.60 4.32
CA VAL A 135 -4.56 21.21 5.54
C VAL A 135 -3.06 20.93 5.58
N PRO A 136 -2.19 21.96 5.49
CA PRO A 136 -0.74 21.77 5.57
C PRO A 136 -0.33 21.40 7.00
N LEU A 137 0.62 20.46 7.11
CA LEU A 137 1.24 20.07 8.38
C LEU A 137 2.62 20.74 8.54
N ASP A 138 2.97 21.11 9.77
CA ASP A 138 4.29 21.67 10.05
C ASP A 138 5.36 20.57 10.01
N LEU A 139 6.28 20.72 9.07
CA LEU A 139 7.37 19.78 8.87
C LEU A 139 8.40 19.79 9.99
N LYS A 140 8.51 20.89 10.74
CA LYS A 140 9.47 20.98 11.86
C LYS A 140 9.08 20.03 12.98
N GLU A 141 7.81 19.99 13.33
CA GLU A 141 7.29 19.05 14.33
C GLU A 141 7.43 17.59 13.88
N LEU A 142 7.20 17.34 12.60
CA LEU A 142 7.28 15.99 12.02
C LEU A 142 8.72 15.45 11.92
N GLN A 143 9.71 16.33 11.71
CA GLN A 143 11.12 15.95 11.64
C GLN A 143 11.76 15.79 13.03
N LEU A 144 11.22 16.43 14.06
CA LEU A 144 11.68 16.31 15.44
C LEU A 144 11.15 15.04 16.12
N ALA A 145 10.09 14.44 15.58
CA ALA A 145 9.47 13.21 16.11
C ALA A 145 10.07 11.92 15.50
N ALA A 146 11.05 12.03 14.61
CA ALA A 146 11.73 10.92 13.93
C ALA A 146 13.23 10.92 14.24
#